data_9cf4e8dca66a722ff4f6182756714bd5
#
_entry.id   9cf4e8dca66a722ff4f6182756714bd5
#
_cell.length_a   1.000
_cell.length_b   1.000
_cell.length_c   1.000
_cell.angle_alpha   90.00
_cell.angle_beta   90.00
_cell.angle_gamma   90.00
#
_symmetry.space_group_name_H-M   'P 1'
#
loop_
_entity.id
_entity.type
_entity.pdbx_description
1 polymer ?
#
loop_
_entity_poly.entity_id
_entity_poly.type
_entity_poly.pdbx_seq_one_letter_code
_entity_poly.pdbx_strand_id
1 'polypeptide(L)'
;CGADAVKLQTYTADTMTIDSDHKDFCIQGGLWDGYKLYDLYKEAETPFEWHKAMFDHARKIDITCFSTPFDETAVDLLEDLNVPAYKVASFEATDLPLIAYIASTKKPLIMSTGMANFEEIEEMVETARGAGCKDLILLHCISSYPAPVDQSNLLTIPDMRKRLGVQIGLSDHTVTNTASVVASVLGATLIEKHFILDRNEKGPDSEFSINPVELTSLCKETKDAWLSLGCAGYERKPAEEANIKFRRSVYFVKDISAGDVITKEHVRRIRPGYGLPPKMEKELIGRKVNKNIVVGTATSWELIDG
;
A
#
# COMPACT_ATOMS: atom_id res chain seq x y z
N CYS A 1 5.96 15.00 -3.92
CA CYS A 1 4.70 14.33 -3.60
C CYS A 1 4.88 13.18 -2.58
N GLY A 2 6.09 12.63 -2.43
CA GLY A 2 6.35 11.54 -1.50
C GLY A 2 6.45 10.16 -2.16
N ALA A 3 6.43 10.07 -3.48
CA ALA A 3 6.73 8.82 -4.19
C ALA A 3 8.20 8.42 -4.01
N ASP A 4 8.45 7.11 -3.91
CA ASP A 4 9.80 6.56 -3.72
C ASP A 4 10.55 6.40 -5.05
N ALA A 5 9.83 6.28 -6.16
CA ALA A 5 10.40 6.08 -7.49
C ALA A 5 9.53 6.66 -8.59
N VAL A 6 10.14 6.88 -9.75
CA VAL A 6 9.48 7.23 -11.01
C VAL A 6 9.80 6.17 -12.05
N LYS A 7 8.80 5.76 -12.81
CA LYS A 7 8.94 4.81 -13.92
C LYS A 7 8.64 5.49 -15.23
N LEU A 8 9.50 5.26 -16.21
CA LEU A 8 9.33 5.66 -17.60
C LEU A 8 8.85 4.46 -18.44
N GLN A 9 8.53 4.73 -19.69
CA GLN A 9 8.32 3.72 -20.74
C GLN A 9 9.36 3.93 -21.84
N THR A 10 9.98 2.86 -22.30
CA THR A 10 11.06 2.92 -23.29
C THR A 10 10.72 2.03 -24.47
N TYR A 11 10.25 2.64 -25.56
CA TYR A 11 9.94 1.99 -26.81
C TYR A 11 9.96 3.00 -27.97
N THR A 12 9.90 2.52 -29.18
CA THR A 12 9.56 3.32 -30.37
C THR A 12 8.29 2.73 -30.99
N ALA A 13 7.56 3.52 -31.78
CA ALA A 13 6.39 3.00 -32.48
C ALA A 13 6.74 1.78 -33.36
N ASP A 14 7.95 1.78 -33.96
CA ASP A 14 8.45 0.69 -34.82
C ASP A 14 8.71 -0.61 -34.06
N THR A 15 9.06 -0.55 -32.75
CA THR A 15 9.25 -1.74 -31.93
C THR A 15 7.96 -2.26 -31.30
N MET A 16 6.91 -1.42 -31.23
CA MET A 16 5.61 -1.81 -30.72
C MET A 16 4.68 -2.39 -31.77
N THR A 17 4.74 -1.90 -33.00
CA THR A 17 3.82 -2.28 -34.07
C THR A 17 4.38 -1.89 -35.44
N ILE A 18 3.56 -2.01 -36.48
CA ILE A 18 3.90 -1.56 -37.85
C ILE A 18 2.93 -0.46 -38.31
N ASP A 19 3.41 0.44 -39.15
CA ASP A 19 2.57 1.43 -39.81
C ASP A 19 1.74 0.77 -40.92
N SER A 20 0.50 0.41 -40.60
CA SER A 20 -0.40 -0.31 -41.52
C SER A 20 -1.82 0.18 -41.35
N ASP A 21 -2.51 0.30 -42.50
CA ASP A 21 -3.95 0.60 -42.56
C ASP A 21 -4.84 -0.66 -42.48
N HIS A 22 -4.23 -1.85 -42.25
CA HIS A 22 -5.02 -3.07 -42.06
C HIS A 22 -5.86 -2.95 -40.79
N LYS A 23 -7.07 -3.45 -40.82
CA LYS A 23 -8.05 -3.32 -39.71
C LYS A 23 -7.53 -3.79 -38.31
N ASP A 24 -6.60 -4.73 -38.31
CA ASP A 24 -6.02 -5.26 -37.06
C ASP A 24 -5.11 -4.25 -36.34
N PHE A 25 -4.68 -3.20 -37.07
CA PHE A 25 -3.85 -2.10 -36.54
C PHE A 25 -4.66 -0.80 -36.30
N CYS A 26 -5.99 -0.88 -36.34
CA CYS A 26 -6.90 0.22 -36.04
C CYS A 26 -7.71 -0.13 -34.80
N ILE A 27 -7.60 0.74 -33.76
CA ILE A 27 -8.29 0.54 -32.49
C ILE A 27 -9.78 0.75 -32.66
N GLN A 28 -10.58 -0.21 -32.16
CA GLN A 28 -12.03 -0.15 -32.17
C GLN A 28 -12.57 -0.14 -30.74
N GLY A 29 -13.24 0.95 -30.38
CA GLY A 29 -13.82 1.15 -29.05
C GLY A 29 -12.80 1.61 -27.99
N GLY A 30 -13.34 2.01 -26.83
CA GLY A 30 -12.52 2.50 -25.73
C GLY A 30 -12.03 3.95 -25.91
N LEU A 31 -11.04 4.33 -25.11
CA LEU A 31 -10.53 5.70 -25.02
C LEU A 31 -9.84 6.16 -26.31
N TRP A 32 -9.25 5.23 -27.06
CA TRP A 32 -8.46 5.52 -28.28
C TRP A 32 -9.19 5.08 -29.56
N ASP A 33 -10.50 5.00 -29.54
CA ASP A 33 -11.30 4.57 -30.70
C ASP A 33 -10.97 5.39 -31.95
N GLY A 34 -10.73 4.68 -33.07
CA GLY A 34 -10.36 5.28 -34.34
C GLY A 34 -8.88 5.61 -34.55
N TYR A 35 -8.02 5.47 -33.52
CA TYR A 35 -6.57 5.60 -33.70
C TYR A 35 -5.99 4.40 -34.43
N LYS A 36 -4.95 4.65 -35.25
CA LYS A 36 -4.01 3.60 -35.65
C LYS A 36 -3.06 3.32 -34.47
N LEU A 37 -2.75 2.06 -34.23
CA LEU A 37 -1.79 1.68 -33.17
C LEU A 37 -0.45 2.41 -33.33
N TYR A 38 0.05 2.51 -34.55
CA TYR A 38 1.32 3.18 -34.83
C TYR A 38 1.31 4.67 -34.45
N ASP A 39 0.26 5.37 -34.82
CA ASP A 39 0.12 6.81 -34.54
C ASP A 39 0.00 7.05 -33.03
N LEU A 40 -0.76 6.21 -32.33
CA LEU A 40 -0.90 6.28 -30.87
C LEU A 40 0.44 6.06 -30.18
N TYR A 41 1.17 5.01 -30.53
CA TYR A 41 2.49 4.75 -29.95
C TYR A 41 3.50 5.82 -30.30
N LYS A 42 3.44 6.40 -31.51
CA LYS A 42 4.31 7.51 -31.93
C LYS A 42 4.04 8.78 -31.13
N GLU A 43 2.79 9.06 -30.78
CA GLU A 43 2.44 10.19 -29.91
C GLU A 43 2.88 9.95 -28.46
N ALA A 44 2.82 8.71 -27.97
CA ALA A 44 3.09 8.36 -26.59
C ALA A 44 4.56 7.94 -26.33
N GLU A 45 5.39 7.73 -27.35
CA GLU A 45 6.78 7.28 -27.17
C GLU A 45 7.62 8.33 -26.42
N THR A 46 8.51 7.86 -25.57
CA THR A 46 9.55 8.69 -24.96
C THR A 46 10.81 8.59 -25.83
N PRO A 47 11.23 9.65 -26.54
CA PRO A 47 12.41 9.62 -27.39
C PRO A 47 13.65 9.09 -26.64
N PHE A 48 14.40 8.18 -27.25
CA PHE A 48 15.54 7.51 -26.62
C PHE A 48 16.60 8.52 -26.15
N GLU A 49 16.80 9.61 -26.88
CA GLU A 49 17.75 10.67 -26.54
C GLU A 49 17.37 11.45 -25.26
N TRP A 50 16.11 11.40 -24.81
CA TRP A 50 15.67 12.06 -23.58
C TRP A 50 16.06 11.28 -22.32
N HIS A 51 16.18 9.96 -22.42
CA HIS A 51 16.37 9.07 -21.28
C HIS A 51 17.57 9.47 -20.43
N LYS A 52 18.74 9.72 -21.08
CA LYS A 52 19.94 10.11 -20.34
C LYS A 52 19.71 11.34 -19.46
N ALA A 53 19.08 12.38 -19.99
CA ALA A 53 18.82 13.61 -19.26
C ALA A 53 17.84 13.38 -18.10
N MET A 54 16.81 12.56 -18.30
CA MET A 54 15.83 12.21 -17.25
C MET A 54 16.46 11.39 -16.14
N PHE A 55 17.25 10.36 -16.47
CA PHE A 55 17.95 9.54 -15.46
C PHE A 55 19.00 10.35 -14.69
N ASP A 56 19.75 11.26 -15.37
CA ASP A 56 20.71 12.15 -14.71
C ASP A 56 20.00 13.13 -13.77
N HIS A 57 18.85 13.65 -14.17
CA HIS A 57 18.05 14.52 -13.32
C HIS A 57 17.51 13.77 -12.09
N ALA A 58 16.97 12.57 -12.27
CA ALA A 58 16.48 11.73 -11.16
C ALA A 58 17.57 11.47 -10.13
N ARG A 59 18.79 11.11 -10.57
CA ARG A 59 19.95 10.94 -9.69
C ARG A 59 20.30 12.23 -8.94
N LYS A 60 20.21 13.40 -9.61
CA LYS A 60 20.52 14.68 -9.00
C LYS A 60 19.55 15.08 -7.88
N ILE A 61 18.30 14.69 -8.00
CA ILE A 61 17.26 14.97 -6.99
C ILE A 61 17.01 13.79 -6.03
N ASP A 62 17.84 12.75 -6.12
CA ASP A 62 17.82 11.55 -5.27
C ASP A 62 16.48 10.81 -5.30
N ILE A 63 15.91 10.62 -6.51
CA ILE A 63 14.75 9.75 -6.71
C ILE A 63 15.13 8.55 -7.58
N THR A 64 14.69 7.36 -7.18
CA THR A 64 14.88 6.17 -8.00
C THR A 64 14.13 6.31 -9.33
N CYS A 65 14.85 6.13 -10.45
CA CYS A 65 14.25 6.12 -11.79
C CYS A 65 14.57 4.80 -12.48
N PHE A 66 13.55 4.16 -13.04
CA PHE A 66 13.65 2.96 -13.85
C PHE A 66 12.67 3.01 -15.01
N SER A 67 12.65 2.00 -15.87
CA SER A 67 11.76 2.03 -17.03
C SER A 67 11.18 0.67 -17.36
N THR A 68 10.12 0.70 -18.18
CA THR A 68 9.55 -0.46 -18.86
C THR A 68 10.09 -0.50 -20.26
N PRO A 69 11.01 -1.44 -20.62
CA PRO A 69 11.35 -1.74 -21.99
C PRO A 69 10.27 -2.60 -22.63
N PHE A 70 10.06 -2.44 -23.93
CA PHE A 70 9.09 -3.24 -24.70
C PHE A 70 9.78 -4.11 -25.79
N ASP A 71 11.10 -4.02 -25.90
CA ASP A 71 11.94 -4.82 -26.80
C ASP A 71 13.39 -4.86 -26.29
N GLU A 72 14.22 -5.68 -26.92
CA GLU A 72 15.62 -5.87 -26.51
C GLU A 72 16.46 -4.60 -26.71
N THR A 73 16.17 -3.77 -27.71
CA THR A 73 16.94 -2.52 -27.95
C THR A 73 16.69 -1.49 -26.85
N ALA A 74 15.47 -1.47 -26.29
CA ALA A 74 15.15 -0.68 -25.11
C ALA A 74 15.88 -1.20 -23.87
N VAL A 75 16.02 -2.52 -23.71
CA VAL A 75 16.82 -3.11 -22.62
C VAL A 75 18.27 -2.69 -22.73
N ASP A 76 18.87 -2.76 -23.93
CA ASP A 76 20.27 -2.39 -24.17
C ASP A 76 20.52 -0.92 -23.83
N LEU A 77 19.64 0.00 -24.26
CA LEU A 77 19.71 1.40 -23.88
C LEU A 77 19.66 1.60 -22.35
N LEU A 78 18.78 0.88 -21.68
CA LEU A 78 18.61 0.99 -20.23
C LEU A 78 19.79 0.37 -19.47
N GLU A 79 20.45 -0.66 -20.01
CA GLU A 79 21.71 -1.18 -19.47
C GLU A 79 22.84 -0.13 -19.57
N ASP A 80 22.96 0.55 -20.71
CA ASP A 80 23.95 1.63 -20.89
C ASP A 80 23.72 2.80 -19.91
N LEU A 81 22.47 3.03 -19.51
CA LEU A 81 22.10 4.04 -18.52
C LEU A 81 22.22 3.55 -17.08
N ASN A 82 22.57 2.26 -16.89
CA ASN A 82 22.70 1.60 -15.59
C ASN A 82 21.45 1.78 -14.71
N VAL A 83 20.28 1.40 -15.24
CA VAL A 83 19.03 1.42 -14.47
C VAL A 83 19.09 0.49 -13.26
N PRO A 84 18.44 0.83 -12.13
CA PRO A 84 18.47 0.01 -10.92
C PRO A 84 17.54 -1.20 -10.98
N ALA A 85 16.52 -1.19 -11.83
CA ALA A 85 15.50 -2.22 -11.95
C ALA A 85 14.79 -2.12 -13.30
N TYR A 86 14.04 -3.16 -13.64
CA TYR A 86 13.22 -3.23 -14.84
C TYR A 86 11.75 -3.45 -14.52
N LYS A 87 10.87 -2.98 -15.41
CA LYS A 87 9.43 -3.28 -15.38
C LYS A 87 9.03 -4.03 -16.66
N VAL A 88 8.19 -5.02 -16.54
CA VAL A 88 7.44 -5.64 -17.66
C VAL A 88 5.97 -5.28 -17.50
N ALA A 89 5.38 -4.67 -18.51
CA ALA A 89 3.98 -4.28 -18.48
C ALA A 89 3.06 -5.49 -18.69
N SER A 90 1.74 -5.31 -18.43
CA SER A 90 0.78 -6.41 -18.47
C SER A 90 0.63 -7.03 -19.86
N PHE A 91 0.72 -6.21 -20.90
CA PHE A 91 0.57 -6.68 -22.28
C PHE A 91 1.76 -7.57 -22.73
N GLU A 92 2.91 -7.40 -22.09
CA GLU A 92 4.14 -8.20 -22.34
C GLU A 92 4.25 -9.41 -21.40
N ALA A 93 3.21 -9.70 -20.61
CA ALA A 93 3.19 -10.83 -19.66
C ALA A 93 3.44 -12.19 -20.34
N THR A 94 3.02 -12.33 -21.59
CA THR A 94 3.21 -13.55 -22.39
C THR A 94 4.43 -13.51 -23.32
N ASP A 95 5.16 -12.39 -23.35
CA ASP A 95 6.44 -12.29 -24.10
C ASP A 95 7.58 -12.88 -23.29
N LEU A 96 7.59 -14.21 -23.18
CA LEU A 96 8.61 -14.94 -22.43
C LEU A 96 10.04 -14.70 -22.94
N PRO A 97 10.31 -14.55 -24.26
CA PRO A 97 11.63 -14.13 -24.77
C PRO A 97 12.11 -12.81 -24.19
N LEU A 98 11.27 -11.77 -24.21
CA LEU A 98 11.61 -10.46 -23.63
C LEU A 98 11.84 -10.57 -22.10
N ILE A 99 10.97 -11.30 -21.39
CA ILE A 99 11.14 -11.54 -19.95
C ILE A 99 12.48 -12.22 -19.66
N ALA A 100 12.86 -13.25 -20.44
CA ALA A 100 14.14 -13.95 -20.29
C ALA A 100 15.31 -13.01 -20.56
N TYR A 101 15.22 -12.15 -21.59
CA TYR A 101 16.26 -11.19 -21.94
C TYR A 101 16.48 -10.18 -20.81
N ILE A 102 15.42 -9.57 -20.31
CA ILE A 102 15.48 -8.64 -19.17
C ILE A 102 16.04 -9.35 -17.92
N ALA A 103 15.54 -10.54 -17.59
CA ALA A 103 15.98 -11.30 -16.43
C ALA A 103 17.47 -11.71 -16.48
N SER A 104 18.03 -11.89 -17.70
CA SER A 104 19.44 -12.19 -17.89
C SER A 104 20.38 -11.09 -17.42
N THR A 105 19.91 -9.85 -17.30
CA THR A 105 20.64 -8.72 -16.70
C THR A 105 20.90 -8.90 -15.20
N LYS A 106 20.14 -9.80 -14.55
CA LYS A 106 20.18 -10.12 -13.11
C LYS A 106 19.83 -8.94 -12.18
N LYS A 107 19.24 -7.89 -12.73
CA LYS A 107 18.71 -6.77 -11.96
C LYS A 107 17.32 -7.09 -11.41
N PRO A 108 16.86 -6.40 -10.37
CA PRO A 108 15.48 -6.52 -9.88
C PRO A 108 14.45 -6.35 -11.00
N LEU A 109 13.45 -7.21 -11.02
CA LEU A 109 12.41 -7.23 -12.04
C LEU A 109 11.02 -7.11 -11.42
N ILE A 110 10.24 -6.18 -11.94
CA ILE A 110 8.85 -5.95 -11.56
C ILE A 110 7.99 -6.34 -12.76
N MET A 111 7.01 -7.23 -12.60
CA MET A 111 6.14 -7.66 -13.70
C MET A 111 4.66 -7.48 -13.34
N SER A 112 3.89 -6.85 -14.21
CA SER A 112 2.43 -6.73 -14.05
C SER A 112 1.70 -7.93 -14.65
N THR A 113 0.58 -8.34 -14.03
CA THR A 113 -0.14 -9.58 -14.35
C THR A 113 -1.52 -9.33 -14.97
N GLY A 114 -1.80 -8.11 -15.43
CA GLY A 114 -3.08 -7.81 -16.04
C GLY A 114 -3.38 -8.71 -17.25
N MET A 115 -4.64 -9.16 -17.37
CA MET A 115 -5.14 -10.09 -18.38
C MET A 115 -4.57 -11.51 -18.33
N ALA A 116 -3.41 -11.72 -17.68
CA ALA A 116 -2.80 -13.04 -17.58
C ALA A 116 -3.63 -13.96 -16.65
N ASN A 117 -3.83 -15.20 -17.07
CA ASN A 117 -4.35 -16.26 -16.23
C ASN A 117 -3.24 -16.80 -15.30
N PHE A 118 -3.59 -17.72 -14.39
CA PHE A 118 -2.62 -18.17 -13.39
C PHE A 118 -1.47 -18.97 -14.00
N GLU A 119 -1.73 -19.78 -14.99
CA GLU A 119 -0.72 -20.58 -15.72
C GLU A 119 0.29 -19.67 -16.43
N GLU A 120 -0.18 -18.62 -17.09
CA GLU A 120 0.69 -17.62 -17.73
C GLU A 120 1.53 -16.87 -16.69
N ILE A 121 0.97 -16.57 -15.50
CA ILE A 121 1.75 -15.95 -14.41
C ILE A 121 2.83 -16.90 -13.86
N GLU A 122 2.56 -18.21 -13.76
CA GLU A 122 3.56 -19.20 -13.38
C GLU A 122 4.68 -19.26 -14.42
N GLU A 123 4.36 -19.28 -15.72
CA GLU A 123 5.34 -19.27 -16.81
C GLU A 123 6.23 -18.02 -16.79
N MET A 124 5.66 -16.84 -16.54
CA MET A 124 6.42 -15.59 -16.34
C MET A 124 7.46 -15.74 -15.21
N VAL A 125 7.02 -16.22 -14.05
CA VAL A 125 7.88 -16.38 -12.87
C VAL A 125 8.98 -17.40 -13.10
N GLU A 126 8.65 -18.55 -13.70
CA GLU A 126 9.60 -19.59 -14.02
C GLU A 126 10.63 -19.12 -15.05
N THR A 127 10.19 -18.42 -16.09
CA THR A 127 11.07 -17.83 -17.11
C THR A 127 12.03 -16.82 -16.49
N ALA A 128 11.54 -15.88 -15.68
CA ALA A 128 12.37 -14.88 -15.05
C ALA A 128 13.42 -15.52 -14.11
N ARG A 129 13.01 -16.48 -13.28
CA ARG A 129 13.90 -17.22 -12.38
C ARG A 129 14.91 -18.07 -13.15
N GLY A 130 14.46 -18.79 -14.19
CA GLY A 130 15.32 -19.61 -15.05
C GLY A 130 16.41 -18.81 -15.76
N ALA A 131 16.11 -17.57 -16.14
CA ALA A 131 17.08 -16.64 -16.74
C ALA A 131 17.99 -15.94 -15.71
N GLY A 132 17.78 -16.15 -14.40
CA GLY A 132 18.70 -15.71 -13.35
C GLY A 132 18.21 -14.54 -12.49
N CYS A 133 16.96 -14.06 -12.67
CA CYS A 133 16.37 -13.05 -11.81
C CYS A 133 16.16 -13.60 -10.39
N LYS A 134 16.71 -12.90 -9.37
CA LYS A 134 16.57 -13.27 -7.96
C LYS A 134 15.54 -12.39 -7.25
N ASP A 135 15.50 -11.12 -7.58
CA ASP A 135 14.65 -10.11 -6.94
C ASP A 135 13.46 -9.82 -7.85
N LEU A 136 12.35 -10.50 -7.58
CA LEU A 136 11.14 -10.46 -8.40
C LEU A 136 9.95 -9.93 -7.57
N ILE A 137 9.24 -8.97 -8.16
CA ILE A 137 7.97 -8.46 -7.66
C ILE A 137 6.92 -8.63 -8.76
N LEU A 138 5.75 -9.17 -8.41
CA LEU A 138 4.60 -9.15 -9.31
C LEU A 138 3.63 -8.04 -8.87
N LEU A 139 3.03 -7.37 -9.84
CA LEU A 139 1.95 -6.42 -9.58
C LEU A 139 0.64 -7.01 -10.06
N HIS A 140 -0.28 -7.29 -9.12
CA HIS A 140 -1.66 -7.50 -9.49
C HIS A 140 -2.18 -6.27 -10.25
N CYS A 141 -2.93 -6.48 -11.31
CA CYS A 141 -3.33 -5.41 -12.21
C CYS A 141 -4.64 -5.74 -12.90
N ILE A 142 -5.50 -4.74 -13.07
CA ILE A 142 -6.63 -4.78 -13.99
C ILE A 142 -6.33 -3.82 -15.12
N SER A 143 -6.05 -4.36 -16.31
CA SER A 143 -5.70 -3.59 -17.51
C SER A 143 -6.94 -3.02 -18.20
N SER A 144 -7.61 -2.13 -17.49
CA SER A 144 -8.71 -1.28 -17.97
C SER A 144 -8.42 0.15 -17.58
N TYR A 145 -8.69 1.11 -18.44
CA TYR A 145 -8.26 2.51 -18.30
C TYR A 145 -9.45 3.48 -18.44
N PRO A 146 -10.08 3.95 -17.32
CA PRO A 146 -9.81 3.55 -15.93
C PRO A 146 -10.38 2.16 -15.58
N ALA A 147 -9.83 1.54 -14.52
CA ALA A 147 -10.33 0.28 -14.01
C ALA A 147 -11.54 0.51 -13.06
N PRO A 148 -12.64 -0.27 -13.20
CA PRO A 148 -13.72 -0.24 -12.23
C PRO A 148 -13.29 -0.79 -10.88
N VAL A 149 -13.61 -0.09 -9.78
CA VAL A 149 -13.20 -0.47 -8.42
C VAL A 149 -13.74 -1.83 -8.00
N ASP A 150 -14.96 -2.17 -8.38
CA ASP A 150 -15.62 -3.44 -8.08
C ASP A 150 -15.01 -4.65 -8.79
N GLN A 151 -14.14 -4.42 -9.79
CA GLN A 151 -13.39 -5.45 -10.49
C GLN A 151 -11.93 -5.57 -10.02
N SER A 152 -11.51 -4.78 -9.04
CA SER A 152 -10.11 -4.79 -8.55
C SER A 152 -9.66 -6.12 -7.96
N ASN A 153 -10.57 -6.94 -7.43
CA ASN A 153 -10.31 -8.29 -6.92
C ASN A 153 -9.03 -8.43 -6.06
N LEU A 154 -8.84 -7.50 -5.14
CA LEU A 154 -7.59 -7.33 -4.38
C LEU A 154 -7.20 -8.51 -3.50
N LEU A 155 -8.13 -9.42 -3.17
CA LEU A 155 -7.80 -10.67 -2.46
C LEU A 155 -6.86 -11.57 -3.27
N THR A 156 -6.68 -11.31 -4.55
CA THR A 156 -5.66 -11.97 -5.39
C THR A 156 -4.24 -11.69 -4.90
N ILE A 157 -3.97 -10.54 -4.28
CA ILE A 157 -2.64 -10.15 -3.77
C ILE A 157 -2.10 -11.16 -2.73
N PRO A 158 -2.79 -11.45 -1.62
CA PRO A 158 -2.32 -12.45 -0.65
C PRO A 158 -2.34 -13.88 -1.22
N ASP A 159 -3.25 -14.21 -2.15
CA ASP A 159 -3.29 -15.53 -2.79
C ASP A 159 -2.06 -15.75 -3.68
N MET A 160 -1.75 -14.82 -4.57
CA MET A 160 -0.54 -14.89 -5.42
C MET A 160 0.74 -14.99 -4.59
N ARG A 161 0.85 -14.20 -3.50
CA ARG A 161 2.00 -14.29 -2.60
C ARG A 161 2.16 -15.68 -2.01
N LYS A 162 1.06 -16.28 -1.55
CA LYS A 162 1.06 -17.63 -0.96
C LYS A 162 1.43 -18.69 -1.98
N ARG A 163 0.92 -18.59 -3.22
CA ARG A 163 1.11 -19.60 -4.27
C ARG A 163 2.48 -19.51 -4.91
N LEU A 164 2.97 -18.33 -5.21
CA LEU A 164 4.18 -18.11 -6.02
C LEU A 164 5.44 -17.84 -5.18
N GLY A 165 5.28 -17.49 -3.88
CA GLY A 165 6.40 -17.21 -2.99
C GLY A 165 7.25 -16.02 -3.43
N VAL A 166 6.63 -14.99 -4.04
CA VAL A 166 7.24 -13.72 -4.45
C VAL A 166 6.55 -12.54 -3.77
N GLN A 167 7.19 -11.39 -3.78
CA GLN A 167 6.57 -10.14 -3.34
C GLN A 167 5.49 -9.72 -4.34
N ILE A 168 4.36 -9.25 -3.81
CA ILE A 168 3.23 -8.81 -4.63
C ILE A 168 2.93 -7.35 -4.32
N GLY A 169 2.70 -6.56 -5.35
CA GLY A 169 2.21 -5.19 -5.32
C GLY A 169 0.90 -5.03 -6.10
N LEU A 170 0.57 -3.79 -6.39
CA LEU A 170 -0.59 -3.40 -7.20
C LEU A 170 -0.16 -2.39 -8.27
N SER A 171 -0.52 -2.63 -9.52
CA SER A 171 -0.57 -1.62 -10.59
C SER A 171 -2.02 -1.15 -10.68
N ASP A 172 -2.28 0.07 -10.21
CA ASP A 172 -3.61 0.59 -9.95
C ASP A 172 -4.05 1.59 -11.03
N HIS A 173 -5.06 1.22 -11.81
CA HIS A 173 -5.68 2.06 -12.83
C HIS A 173 -7.05 2.61 -12.41
N THR A 174 -7.44 2.45 -11.14
CA THR A 174 -8.67 3.09 -10.62
C THR A 174 -8.46 4.60 -10.45
N VAL A 175 -9.53 5.38 -10.47
CA VAL A 175 -9.43 6.85 -10.33
C VAL A 175 -9.16 7.28 -8.90
N THR A 176 -9.55 6.48 -7.90
CA THR A 176 -9.43 6.81 -6.47
C THR A 176 -8.25 6.10 -5.81
N ASN A 177 -7.89 6.51 -4.58
CA ASN A 177 -6.85 5.86 -3.77
C ASN A 177 -7.33 4.59 -3.04
N THR A 178 -8.63 4.28 -3.09
CA THR A 178 -9.22 3.21 -2.27
C THR A 178 -8.58 1.85 -2.54
N ALA A 179 -8.41 1.48 -3.82
CA ALA A 179 -7.81 0.19 -4.19
C ALA A 179 -6.35 0.09 -3.68
N SER A 180 -5.57 1.13 -3.84
CA SER A 180 -4.18 1.20 -3.38
C SER A 180 -4.06 1.11 -1.85
N VAL A 181 -4.93 1.81 -1.10
CA VAL A 181 -4.96 1.75 0.37
C VAL A 181 -5.32 0.35 0.85
N VAL A 182 -6.36 -0.26 0.28
CA VAL A 182 -6.76 -1.65 0.62
C VAL A 182 -5.66 -2.65 0.25
N ALA A 183 -5.03 -2.50 -0.93
CA ALA A 183 -3.92 -3.35 -1.34
C ALA A 183 -2.75 -3.29 -0.34
N SER A 184 -2.42 -2.11 0.17
CA SER A 184 -1.38 -1.93 1.20
C SER A 184 -1.71 -2.70 2.48
N VAL A 185 -2.98 -2.70 2.91
CA VAL A 185 -3.45 -3.47 4.08
C VAL A 185 -3.40 -4.98 3.80
N LEU A 186 -3.69 -5.41 2.58
CA LEU A 186 -3.58 -6.81 2.15
C LEU A 186 -2.13 -7.26 1.92
N GLY A 187 -1.18 -6.33 2.13
CA GLY A 187 0.25 -6.60 2.11
C GLY A 187 0.91 -6.33 0.76
N ALA A 188 0.34 -5.52 -0.12
CA ALA A 188 1.07 -5.04 -1.29
C ALA A 188 2.34 -4.31 -0.86
N THR A 189 3.47 -4.66 -1.47
CA THR A 189 4.79 -4.09 -1.16
C THR A 189 5.17 -2.94 -2.08
N LEU A 190 4.46 -2.78 -3.19
CA LEU A 190 4.64 -1.73 -4.18
C LEU A 190 3.28 -1.30 -4.71
N ILE A 191 3.06 0.00 -4.85
CA ILE A 191 1.91 0.58 -5.55
C ILE A 191 2.45 1.35 -6.75
N GLU A 192 1.94 1.04 -7.93
CA GLU A 192 2.23 1.76 -9.17
C GLU A 192 0.98 2.48 -9.65
N LYS A 193 1.12 3.72 -10.09
CA LYS A 193 0.01 4.52 -10.61
C LYS A 193 0.50 5.48 -11.69
N HIS A 194 -0.32 5.70 -12.72
CA HIS A 194 -0.04 6.71 -13.74
C HIS A 194 -0.09 8.12 -13.14
N PHE A 195 0.81 8.98 -13.56
CA PHE A 195 0.99 10.31 -13.02
C PHE A 195 1.09 11.36 -14.12
N ILE A 196 0.43 12.50 -13.93
CA ILE A 196 0.48 13.65 -14.82
C ILE A 196 0.57 14.95 -13.99
N LEU A 197 1.24 15.95 -14.50
CA LEU A 197 1.33 17.25 -13.81
C LEU A 197 0.00 18.02 -13.83
N ASP A 198 -0.67 18.06 -14.97
CA ASP A 198 -1.96 18.70 -15.14
C ASP A 198 -2.84 17.87 -16.10
N ARG A 199 -4.01 17.43 -15.64
CA ARG A 199 -4.99 16.69 -16.47
C ARG A 199 -5.57 17.49 -17.64
N ASN A 200 -5.44 18.81 -17.61
CA ASN A 200 -5.84 19.65 -18.74
C ASN A 200 -4.88 19.55 -19.92
N GLU A 201 -3.66 19.06 -19.69
CA GLU A 201 -2.74 18.67 -20.75
C GLU A 201 -3.23 17.39 -21.39
N LYS A 202 -3.56 17.46 -22.67
CA LYS A 202 -4.06 16.30 -23.41
C LYS A 202 -2.91 15.34 -23.74
N GLY A 203 -3.06 14.10 -23.36
CA GLY A 203 -2.16 13.00 -23.69
C GLY A 203 -2.89 11.68 -23.59
N PRO A 204 -2.33 10.59 -24.11
CA PRO A 204 -2.98 9.28 -24.16
C PRO A 204 -3.47 8.76 -22.79
N ASP A 205 -2.74 9.08 -21.70
CA ASP A 205 -2.98 8.58 -20.36
C ASP A 205 -3.59 9.62 -19.38
N SER A 206 -3.97 10.81 -19.90
CA SER A 206 -4.38 11.94 -19.05
C SER A 206 -5.62 11.66 -18.20
N GLU A 207 -6.60 10.94 -18.74
CA GLU A 207 -7.91 10.76 -18.09
C GLU A 207 -7.83 9.92 -16.81
N PHE A 208 -6.92 8.95 -16.74
CA PHE A 208 -6.79 8.03 -15.61
C PHE A 208 -5.52 8.28 -14.77
N SER A 209 -4.67 9.22 -15.16
CA SER A 209 -3.48 9.62 -14.39
C SER A 209 -3.84 10.48 -13.19
N ILE A 210 -3.13 10.30 -12.08
CA ILE A 210 -3.28 11.14 -10.89
C ILE A 210 -2.36 12.36 -10.97
N ASN A 211 -2.84 13.48 -10.43
CA ASN A 211 -2.10 14.72 -10.36
C ASN A 211 -1.23 14.81 -9.07
N PRO A 212 -0.39 15.86 -8.90
CA PRO A 212 0.48 15.99 -7.72
C PRO A 212 -0.25 15.99 -6.37
N VAL A 213 -1.45 16.56 -6.30
CA VAL A 213 -2.23 16.61 -5.06
C VAL A 213 -2.73 15.21 -4.70
N GLU A 214 -3.25 14.49 -5.67
CA GLU A 214 -3.74 13.13 -5.52
C GLU A 214 -2.60 12.14 -5.19
N LEU A 215 -1.45 12.28 -5.85
CA LEU A 215 -0.27 11.47 -5.54
C LEU A 215 0.23 11.71 -4.11
N THR A 216 0.23 12.97 -3.65
CA THR A 216 0.61 13.30 -2.27
C THR A 216 -0.34 12.65 -1.27
N SER A 217 -1.65 12.69 -1.54
CA SER A 217 -2.66 11.99 -0.73
C SER A 217 -2.45 10.48 -0.74
N LEU A 218 -2.23 9.89 -1.91
CA LEU A 218 -1.98 8.45 -2.08
C LEU A 218 -0.78 7.98 -1.25
N CYS A 219 0.36 8.65 -1.38
CA CYS A 219 1.58 8.30 -0.64
C CYS A 219 1.37 8.36 0.88
N LYS A 220 0.64 9.38 1.35
CA LYS A 220 0.30 9.50 2.77
C LYS A 220 -0.67 8.41 3.24
N GLU A 221 -1.75 8.21 2.52
CA GLU A 221 -2.82 7.28 2.90
C GLU A 221 -2.35 5.82 2.91
N THR A 222 -1.57 5.40 1.92
CA THR A 222 -1.00 4.05 1.87
C THR A 222 -0.02 3.81 3.02
N LYS A 223 0.81 4.82 3.34
CA LYS A 223 1.73 4.76 4.47
C LYS A 223 1.01 4.71 5.81
N ASP A 224 0.01 5.57 6.00
CA ASP A 224 -0.80 5.60 7.22
C ASP A 224 -1.56 4.27 7.41
N ALA A 225 -2.12 3.73 6.32
CA ALA A 225 -2.79 2.43 6.34
C ALA A 225 -1.83 1.29 6.76
N TRP A 226 -0.63 1.24 6.19
CA TRP A 226 0.38 0.25 6.55
C TRP A 226 0.83 0.41 8.02
N LEU A 227 1.11 1.61 8.48
CA LEU A 227 1.49 1.89 9.87
C LEU A 227 0.39 1.50 10.86
N SER A 228 -0.89 1.67 10.48
CA SER A 228 -2.03 1.37 11.33
C SER A 228 -2.23 -0.13 11.60
N LEU A 229 -1.66 -1.01 10.78
CA LEU A 229 -1.75 -2.46 10.98
C LEU A 229 -1.09 -2.89 12.30
N GLY A 230 0.06 -2.33 12.61
CA GLY A 230 0.79 -2.67 13.83
C GLY A 230 1.01 -4.18 14.00
N CYS A 231 0.97 -4.62 15.25
CA CYS A 231 0.99 -6.04 15.62
C CYS A 231 -0.22 -6.37 16.48
N ALA A 232 -0.80 -7.56 16.28
CA ALA A 232 -1.86 -8.06 17.14
C ALA A 232 -1.34 -8.17 18.60
N GLY A 233 -2.08 -7.60 19.55
CA GLY A 233 -1.72 -7.59 20.96
C GLY A 233 -2.75 -6.82 21.78
N TYR A 234 -2.78 -7.13 23.10
CA TYR A 234 -3.73 -6.55 24.04
C TYR A 234 -3.04 -5.71 25.12
N GLU A 235 -1.72 -5.53 25.02
CA GLU A 235 -0.98 -4.64 25.88
C GLU A 235 -1.44 -3.19 25.65
N ARG A 236 -1.38 -2.42 26.72
CA ARG A 236 -1.67 -0.98 26.65
C ARG A 236 -0.66 -0.29 25.76
N LYS A 237 -1.18 0.57 24.93
CA LYS A 237 -0.31 1.40 24.10
C LYS A 237 0.21 2.60 24.89
N PRO A 238 1.43 3.08 24.64
CA PRO A 238 1.97 4.25 25.34
C PRO A 238 1.04 5.48 25.30
N ALA A 239 0.32 5.66 24.20
CA ALA A 239 -0.66 6.73 24.04
C ALA A 239 -1.85 6.66 25.04
N GLU A 240 -2.10 5.50 25.64
CA GLU A 240 -3.20 5.30 26.59
C GLU A 240 -2.77 5.46 28.06
N GLU A 241 -1.46 5.43 28.37
CA GLU A 241 -0.95 5.42 29.73
C GLU A 241 -1.44 6.62 30.56
N ALA A 242 -1.41 7.83 29.96
CA ALA A 242 -1.89 9.04 30.62
C ALA A 242 -3.40 9.01 30.93
N ASN A 243 -4.15 8.15 30.27
CA ASN A 243 -5.60 8.03 30.40
C ASN A 243 -6.05 6.99 31.44
N ILE A 244 -5.13 6.18 31.98
CA ILE A 244 -5.44 5.15 33.00
C ILE A 244 -6.09 5.77 34.21
N LYS A 245 -5.66 6.97 34.62
CA LYS A 245 -6.22 7.74 35.74
C LYS A 245 -7.73 8.05 35.57
N PHE A 246 -8.26 8.03 34.37
CA PHE A 246 -9.68 8.26 34.11
C PHE A 246 -10.55 7.00 34.17
N ARG A 247 -9.96 5.84 34.49
CA ARG A 247 -10.74 4.62 34.73
C ARG A 247 -11.58 4.78 35.99
N ARG A 248 -12.66 4.00 36.11
CA ARG A 248 -13.42 3.93 37.33
C ARG A 248 -12.69 3.10 38.38
N SER A 249 -12.79 3.53 39.63
CA SER A 249 -12.42 2.77 40.81
C SER A 249 -13.43 3.02 41.95
N VAL A 250 -13.29 2.33 43.05
CA VAL A 250 -14.17 2.50 44.20
C VAL A 250 -13.63 3.62 45.08
N TYR A 251 -14.49 4.55 45.47
CA TYR A 251 -14.20 5.66 46.36
C TYR A 251 -15.18 5.72 47.52
N PHE A 252 -14.70 6.20 48.67
CA PHE A 252 -15.58 6.60 49.75
C PHE A 252 -16.29 7.92 49.36
N VAL A 253 -17.63 7.92 49.39
CA VAL A 253 -18.47 9.04 49.00
C VAL A 253 -19.23 9.65 50.20
N LYS A 254 -18.98 9.11 51.38
CA LYS A 254 -19.38 9.64 52.70
C LYS A 254 -18.24 9.39 53.70
N ASP A 255 -18.18 10.22 54.74
CA ASP A 255 -17.29 9.99 55.87
C ASP A 255 -17.70 8.70 56.61
N ILE A 256 -16.71 7.98 57.13
CA ILE A 256 -16.92 6.75 57.91
C ILE A 256 -15.89 6.68 59.03
N SER A 257 -16.34 6.33 60.26
CA SER A 257 -15.48 6.28 61.43
C SER A 257 -14.79 4.93 61.58
N ALA A 258 -13.61 4.94 62.25
CA ALA A 258 -12.87 3.70 62.54
C ALA A 258 -13.76 2.68 63.28
N GLY A 259 -13.77 1.43 62.84
CA GLY A 259 -14.62 0.35 63.32
C GLY A 259 -16.01 0.24 62.71
N ASP A 260 -16.44 1.25 61.95
CA ASP A 260 -17.74 1.19 61.27
C ASP A 260 -17.72 0.25 60.06
N VAL A 261 -18.90 -0.29 59.79
CA VAL A 261 -19.08 -1.24 58.65
C VAL A 261 -19.37 -0.47 57.37
N ILE A 262 -18.65 -0.78 56.28
CA ILE A 262 -18.88 -0.22 54.97
C ILE A 262 -20.20 -0.72 54.40
N THR A 263 -21.08 0.21 54.03
CA THR A 263 -22.36 -0.06 53.35
C THR A 263 -22.32 0.45 51.91
N LYS A 264 -23.35 0.12 51.15
CA LYS A 264 -23.53 0.64 49.77
C LYS A 264 -23.60 2.18 49.69
N GLU A 265 -23.91 2.84 50.79
CA GLU A 265 -24.01 4.31 50.84
C GLU A 265 -22.64 4.97 51.03
N HIS A 266 -21.65 4.25 51.63
CA HIS A 266 -20.33 4.76 51.91
C HIS A 266 -19.41 4.73 50.68
N VAL A 267 -19.66 3.82 49.72
CA VAL A 267 -18.77 3.62 48.56
C VAL A 267 -19.50 3.74 47.25
N ARG A 268 -18.77 4.16 46.22
CA ARG A 268 -19.28 4.28 44.85
C ARG A 268 -18.20 4.03 43.81
N ARG A 269 -18.60 3.45 42.70
CA ARG A 269 -17.70 3.25 41.53
C ARG A 269 -17.68 4.49 40.66
N ILE A 270 -16.71 5.35 40.85
CA ILE A 270 -16.53 6.64 40.19
C ILE A 270 -15.13 6.80 39.59
N ARG A 271 -14.89 7.87 38.89
CA ARG A 271 -13.55 8.33 38.50
C ARG A 271 -12.98 9.23 39.60
N PRO A 272 -11.66 9.26 39.79
CA PRO A 272 -10.56 8.66 39.01
C PRO A 272 -10.23 7.21 39.40
N GLY A 273 -9.19 6.64 38.76
CA GLY A 273 -8.81 5.24 38.85
C GLY A 273 -7.77 4.91 39.93
N TYR A 274 -7.75 5.63 41.07
CA TYR A 274 -6.73 5.42 42.12
C TYR A 274 -7.17 4.47 43.23
N GLY A 275 -8.46 4.18 43.35
CA GLY A 275 -9.00 3.23 44.32
C GLY A 275 -9.00 1.79 43.80
N LEU A 276 -9.52 0.87 44.61
CA LEU A 276 -9.73 -0.52 44.23
C LEU A 276 -10.58 -0.66 42.97
N PRO A 277 -10.32 -1.67 42.13
CA PRO A 277 -11.10 -1.90 40.93
C PRO A 277 -12.61 -2.05 41.23
N PRO A 278 -13.52 -1.61 40.34
CA PRO A 278 -14.98 -1.71 40.55
C PRO A 278 -15.50 -3.09 40.97
N LYS A 279 -14.87 -4.16 40.50
CA LYS A 279 -15.21 -5.55 40.83
C LYS A 279 -15.09 -5.86 42.33
N MET A 280 -14.25 -5.10 43.06
CA MET A 280 -14.00 -5.31 44.46
C MET A 280 -15.06 -4.66 45.38
N GLU A 281 -16.01 -3.88 44.83
CA GLU A 281 -17.04 -3.18 45.62
C GLU A 281 -17.83 -4.14 46.52
N LYS A 282 -18.20 -5.31 45.99
CA LYS A 282 -18.95 -6.33 46.75
C LYS A 282 -18.17 -6.91 47.93
N GLU A 283 -16.84 -6.98 47.81
CA GLU A 283 -15.96 -7.50 48.85
C GLU A 283 -15.69 -6.45 49.95
N LEU A 284 -15.81 -5.16 49.60
CA LEU A 284 -15.67 -4.05 50.53
C LEU A 284 -16.89 -3.91 51.44
N ILE A 285 -18.10 -4.09 50.87
CA ILE A 285 -19.35 -3.96 51.62
C ILE A 285 -19.44 -5.04 52.70
N GLY A 286 -19.68 -4.62 53.92
CA GLY A 286 -19.74 -5.51 55.10
C GLY A 286 -18.45 -5.61 55.87
N ARG A 287 -17.30 -5.11 55.34
CA ARG A 287 -16.03 -5.03 56.07
C ARG A 287 -15.99 -3.76 56.96
N LYS A 288 -15.13 -3.74 57.96
CA LYS A 288 -14.89 -2.58 58.83
C LYS A 288 -13.70 -1.79 58.32
N VAL A 289 -13.73 -0.48 58.56
CA VAL A 289 -12.59 0.38 58.32
C VAL A 289 -11.72 0.48 59.62
N ASN A 290 -10.40 0.53 59.45
CA ASN A 290 -9.44 0.54 60.56
C ASN A 290 -9.08 1.98 61.04
N LYS A 291 -9.51 3.01 60.32
CA LYS A 291 -9.33 4.42 60.70
C LYS A 291 -10.44 5.29 60.17
N ASN A 292 -10.52 6.53 60.68
CA ASN A 292 -11.48 7.50 60.14
C ASN A 292 -11.13 7.86 58.69
N ILE A 293 -12.09 7.81 57.80
CA ILE A 293 -11.97 8.08 56.36
C ILE A 293 -12.93 9.19 56.00
N VAL A 294 -12.41 10.20 55.26
CA VAL A 294 -13.21 11.32 54.75
C VAL A 294 -13.69 11.04 53.32
N VAL A 295 -14.82 11.66 52.95
CA VAL A 295 -15.34 11.64 51.59
C VAL A 295 -14.28 12.02 50.59
N GLY A 296 -14.26 11.33 49.43
CA GLY A 296 -13.26 11.54 48.38
C GLY A 296 -11.97 10.71 48.54
N THR A 297 -11.87 9.89 49.58
CA THR A 297 -10.74 8.97 49.76
C THR A 297 -10.88 7.78 48.82
N ALA A 298 -9.82 7.45 48.07
CA ALA A 298 -9.75 6.25 47.26
C ALA A 298 -9.69 5.01 48.17
N THR A 299 -10.45 3.95 47.84
CA THR A 299 -10.42 2.71 48.61
C THR A 299 -9.11 1.96 48.39
N SER A 300 -8.57 1.40 49.48
CA SER A 300 -7.43 0.45 49.45
C SER A 300 -7.63 -0.61 50.56
N TRP A 301 -7.02 -1.77 50.39
CA TRP A 301 -7.06 -2.82 51.42
C TRP A 301 -6.39 -2.41 52.74
N GLU A 302 -5.46 -1.45 52.71
CA GLU A 302 -4.79 -0.89 53.90
C GLU A 302 -5.74 -0.11 54.82
N LEU A 303 -6.93 0.29 54.33
CA LEU A 303 -7.94 1.02 55.07
C LEU A 303 -8.99 0.10 55.71
N ILE A 304 -8.89 -1.19 55.51
CA ILE A 304 -9.89 -2.18 55.86
C ILE A 304 -9.32 -3.13 56.90
N ASP A 305 -10.13 -3.46 57.90
CA ASP A 305 -9.77 -4.54 58.84
C ASP A 305 -9.77 -5.89 58.10
N GLY A 306 -8.77 -6.72 58.43
CA GLY A 306 -8.52 -8.02 57.82
C GLY A 306 -9.64 -9.07 58.05
#